data_a835307324322714f33d0869c5b7f89e
#
_entry.id   a835307324322714f33d0869c5b7f89e
#
_cell.length_a   1.000
_cell.length_b   1.000
_cell.length_c   1.000
_cell.angle_alpha   90.00
_cell.angle_beta   90.00
_cell.angle_gamma   90.00
#
_symmetry.space_group_name_H-M   'P 1'
#
loop_
_entity.id
_entity.type
_entity.pdbx_description
1 polymer ?
#
loop_
_entity_poly.entity_id
_entity_poly.type
_entity_poly.pdbx_seq_one_letter_code
_entity_poly.pdbx_strand_id
1 'polypeptide(L)'
;VFFASLTGGAAAYGKSQEEGIRMAVEEINQKGAIPIELFVEDSKGSPSDAMNVTKRLIQKKVAVIIGPMTSNEAKAAGPIMQNAKIPSLEISVTAEGITEIGDYIFRNSVPESMNIPQTAKKTHRLLGYETAAILYAHDNEQHVTAQKYFRKTLEEEGIKIVDVETFGSKDSEYSAQLTNIENAKPDVVIVCSYYQEGVRILKKMREMGMNQPVLGDNGFVSPELGKIAGAAADNVYVSSMWSAARDTAATKTFVENYTKKYGHAPDQFAAAAYDGVYMAMDAVQRAGSVTDTRKIRDAMAEMKGFNGVCGTFSFDAKRDPVVDLVLLKMEDGVFLAAGKQSS
;
A
#
# COMPACT_ATOMS: atom_id res chain seq x y z
N VAL A 1 14.88 8.47 8.94
CA VAL A 1 15.42 7.35 8.14
C VAL A 1 14.30 6.72 7.34
N PHE A 2 14.62 6.26 6.13
CA PHE A 2 13.73 5.47 5.28
C PHE A 2 14.35 4.11 4.97
N PHE A 3 13.58 3.04 5.07
CA PHE A 3 13.97 1.75 4.51
C PHE A 3 12.78 1.02 3.89
N ALA A 4 13.05 0.38 2.76
CA ALA A 4 12.05 -0.33 1.96
C ALA A 4 12.73 -1.43 1.13
N SER A 5 11.92 -2.22 0.43
CA SER A 5 12.40 -3.14 -0.60
C SER A 5 12.79 -2.36 -1.86
N LEU A 6 14.02 -1.91 -1.95
CA LEU A 6 14.53 -1.19 -3.13
C LEU A 6 14.97 -2.15 -4.24
N THR A 7 15.18 -3.41 -3.88
CA THR A 7 15.45 -4.54 -4.79
C THR A 7 14.49 -5.69 -4.50
N GLY A 8 14.46 -6.70 -5.38
CA GLY A 8 13.56 -7.86 -5.24
C GLY A 8 12.15 -7.65 -5.80
N GLY A 9 11.22 -8.53 -5.43
CA GLY A 9 9.87 -8.61 -6.02
C GLY A 9 8.96 -7.41 -5.77
N ALA A 10 9.23 -6.60 -4.74
CA ALA A 10 8.48 -5.41 -4.38
C ALA A 10 9.20 -4.09 -4.72
N ALA A 11 10.28 -4.15 -5.51
CA ALA A 11 11.17 -3.01 -5.76
C ALA A 11 10.48 -1.80 -6.40
N ALA A 12 9.46 -2.00 -7.23
CA ALA A 12 8.75 -0.86 -7.85
C ALA A 12 8.08 0.02 -6.78
N TYR A 13 7.45 -0.59 -5.78
CA TYR A 13 6.85 0.17 -4.67
C TYR A 13 7.91 0.93 -3.86
N GLY A 14 9.02 0.26 -3.51
CA GLY A 14 10.10 0.87 -2.73
C GLY A 14 10.77 2.04 -3.44
N LYS A 15 11.00 1.93 -4.75
CA LYS A 15 11.56 3.01 -5.57
C LYS A 15 10.60 4.20 -5.65
N SER A 16 9.31 3.95 -5.85
CA SER A 16 8.28 4.98 -5.85
C SER A 16 8.22 5.71 -4.50
N GLN A 17 8.27 4.98 -3.38
CA GLN A 17 8.38 5.57 -2.05
C GLN A 17 9.64 6.40 -1.88
N GLU A 18 10.80 5.91 -2.32
CA GLU A 18 12.07 6.63 -2.23
C GLU A 18 12.01 7.98 -2.96
N GLU A 19 11.42 8.02 -4.14
CA GLU A 19 11.23 9.27 -4.89
C GLU A 19 10.36 10.27 -4.12
N GLY A 20 9.23 9.83 -3.56
CA GLY A 20 8.38 10.67 -2.71
C GLY A 20 9.10 11.21 -1.48
N ILE A 21 9.83 10.35 -0.78
CA ILE A 21 10.66 10.72 0.40
C ILE A 21 11.71 11.76 0.04
N ARG A 22 12.49 11.52 -1.03
CA ARG A 22 13.57 12.43 -1.46
C ARG A 22 13.02 13.80 -1.83
N MET A 23 11.88 13.84 -2.55
CA MET A 23 11.23 15.09 -2.91
C MET A 23 10.81 15.88 -1.67
N ALA A 24 10.12 15.24 -0.72
CA ALA A 24 9.68 15.89 0.52
C ALA A 24 10.87 16.39 1.37
N VAL A 25 11.92 15.59 1.52
CA VAL A 25 13.13 15.97 2.27
C VAL A 25 13.82 17.17 1.64
N GLU A 26 13.97 17.21 0.31
CA GLU A 26 14.55 18.35 -0.39
C GLU A 26 13.73 19.63 -0.18
N GLU A 27 12.39 19.56 -0.31
CA GLU A 27 11.52 20.70 -0.10
C GLU A 27 11.58 21.24 1.33
N ILE A 28 11.60 20.35 2.34
CA ILE A 28 11.70 20.73 3.75
C ILE A 28 13.06 21.37 4.04
N ASN A 29 14.14 20.79 3.52
CA ASN A 29 15.49 21.33 3.71
C ASN A 29 15.68 22.70 3.04
N GLN A 30 15.03 22.93 1.89
CA GLN A 30 15.02 24.27 1.25
C GLN A 30 14.28 25.34 2.06
N LYS A 31 13.21 24.93 2.80
CA LYS A 31 12.46 25.84 3.68
C LYS A 31 13.17 26.19 4.99
N GLY A 32 14.22 25.45 5.37
CA GLY A 32 15.20 25.83 6.39
C GLY A 32 14.78 25.76 7.85
N ALA A 33 13.68 25.05 8.22
CA ALA A 33 13.21 25.01 9.61
C ALA A 33 14.05 24.06 10.48
N ILE A 34 14.08 22.79 10.17
CA ILE A 34 14.90 21.73 10.82
C ILE A 34 15.49 20.88 9.69
N PRO A 35 16.82 20.85 9.54
CA PRO A 35 17.43 20.07 8.48
C PRO A 35 17.23 18.59 8.70
N ILE A 36 16.86 17.87 7.63
CA ILE A 36 16.70 16.41 7.62
C ILE A 36 17.94 15.79 7.00
N GLU A 37 18.63 14.94 7.75
CA GLU A 37 19.61 14.00 7.22
C GLU A 37 18.89 12.68 6.88
N LEU A 38 18.82 12.34 5.60
CA LEU A 38 18.12 11.16 5.11
C LEU A 38 19.10 9.98 4.96
N PHE A 39 18.86 8.92 5.71
CA PHE A 39 19.49 7.60 5.48
C PHE A 39 18.48 6.72 4.74
N VAL A 40 18.93 6.07 3.67
CA VAL A 40 18.14 5.14 2.86
C VAL A 40 18.78 3.76 2.93
N GLU A 41 18.01 2.74 3.26
CA GLU A 41 18.47 1.36 3.40
C GLU A 41 17.57 0.42 2.61
N ASP A 42 18.14 -0.60 1.97
CA ASP A 42 17.43 -1.64 1.24
C ASP A 42 17.21 -2.87 2.14
N SER A 43 15.95 -3.24 2.36
CA SER A 43 15.55 -4.44 3.08
C SER A 43 15.26 -5.63 2.15
N LYS A 44 15.30 -5.44 0.85
CA LYS A 44 15.13 -6.47 -0.20
C LYS A 44 13.80 -7.24 -0.14
N GLY A 45 12.81 -6.74 0.61
CA GLY A 45 11.56 -7.46 0.87
C GLY A 45 11.73 -8.67 1.81
N SER A 46 12.83 -8.72 2.55
CA SER A 46 13.19 -9.83 3.43
C SER A 46 12.98 -9.47 4.90
N PRO A 47 12.18 -10.25 5.65
CA PRO A 47 12.02 -10.04 7.10
C PRO A 47 13.34 -10.03 7.86
N SER A 48 14.29 -10.89 7.50
CA SER A 48 15.61 -10.96 8.15
C SER A 48 16.47 -9.73 7.84
N ASP A 49 16.44 -9.22 6.59
CA ASP A 49 17.16 -8.00 6.23
C ASP A 49 16.52 -6.78 6.91
N ALA A 50 15.19 -6.69 6.98
CA ALA A 50 14.48 -5.63 7.70
C ALA A 50 14.87 -5.58 9.20
N MET A 51 14.96 -6.73 9.87
CA MET A 51 15.45 -6.81 11.25
C MET A 51 16.90 -6.31 11.39
N ASN A 52 17.77 -6.67 10.45
CA ASN A 52 19.17 -6.23 10.45
C ASN A 52 19.31 -4.71 10.18
N VAL A 53 18.55 -4.20 9.21
CA VAL A 53 18.45 -2.75 8.94
C VAL A 53 18.01 -2.03 10.22
N THR A 54 16.90 -2.47 10.83
CA THR A 54 16.36 -1.84 12.04
C THR A 54 17.39 -1.78 13.18
N LYS A 55 18.14 -2.85 13.42
CA LYS A 55 19.20 -2.87 14.45
C LYS A 55 20.30 -1.84 14.17
N ARG A 56 20.72 -1.69 12.89
CA ARG A 56 21.70 -0.65 12.50
C ARG A 56 21.17 0.76 12.71
N LEU A 57 19.88 1.00 12.39
CA LEU A 57 19.25 2.30 12.54
C LEU A 57 19.11 2.71 14.02
N ILE A 58 18.81 1.77 14.91
CA ILE A 58 18.80 2.00 16.36
C ILE A 58 20.15 2.49 16.84
N GLN A 59 21.26 1.90 16.36
CA GLN A 59 22.62 2.32 16.72
C GLN A 59 22.92 3.75 16.26
N LYS A 60 22.29 4.21 15.16
CA LYS A 60 22.42 5.58 14.65
C LYS A 60 21.60 6.61 15.44
N LYS A 61 20.80 6.19 16.45
CA LYS A 61 19.94 7.04 17.28
C LYS A 61 19.02 7.95 16.44
N VAL A 62 18.38 7.38 15.46
CA VAL A 62 17.46 8.11 14.56
C VAL A 62 16.19 8.56 15.29
N ALA A 63 15.64 9.70 14.90
CA ALA A 63 14.43 10.29 15.53
C ALA A 63 13.15 9.53 15.14
N VAL A 64 13.02 9.18 13.86
CA VAL A 64 11.85 8.48 13.27
C VAL A 64 12.33 7.53 12.20
N ILE A 65 11.71 6.37 12.12
CA ILE A 65 11.87 5.43 11.01
C ILE A 65 10.63 5.52 10.12
N ILE A 66 10.82 5.75 8.83
CA ILE A 66 9.79 5.62 7.81
C ILE A 66 10.01 4.26 7.14
N GLY A 67 9.08 3.36 7.29
CA GLY A 67 9.20 1.94 6.95
C GLY A 67 9.04 1.03 8.17
N PRO A 68 9.08 -0.30 7.97
CA PRO A 68 9.28 -1.04 6.74
C PRO A 68 8.15 -0.89 5.72
N MET A 69 8.35 -1.47 4.53
CA MET A 69 7.40 -1.33 3.43
C MET A 69 6.38 -2.47 3.37
N THR A 70 6.77 -3.70 3.65
CA THR A 70 5.89 -4.87 3.54
C THR A 70 5.41 -5.36 4.90
N SER A 71 4.23 -5.99 4.93
CA SER A 71 3.65 -6.48 6.19
C SER A 71 4.47 -7.60 6.83
N ASN A 72 5.11 -8.47 6.02
CA ASN A 72 6.02 -9.50 6.53
C ASN A 72 7.26 -8.88 7.23
N GLU A 73 7.82 -7.82 6.65
CA GLU A 73 8.92 -7.08 7.26
C GLU A 73 8.48 -6.35 8.53
N ALA A 74 7.29 -5.74 8.53
CA ALA A 74 6.73 -5.03 9.68
C ALA A 74 6.50 -5.95 10.89
N LYS A 75 5.96 -7.15 10.65
CA LYS A 75 5.80 -8.15 11.71
C LYS A 75 7.14 -8.58 12.32
N ALA A 76 8.20 -8.65 11.52
CA ALA A 76 9.52 -9.04 11.98
C ALA A 76 10.29 -7.89 12.68
N ALA A 77 10.26 -6.70 12.11
CA ALA A 77 11.02 -5.54 12.57
C ALA A 77 10.29 -4.71 13.64
N GLY A 78 8.97 -4.68 13.61
CA GLY A 78 8.13 -3.88 14.51
C GLY A 78 8.42 -4.10 16.00
N PRO A 79 8.51 -5.36 16.51
CA PRO A 79 8.87 -5.60 17.90
C PRO A 79 10.24 -5.02 18.30
N ILE A 80 11.19 -4.96 17.36
CA ILE A 80 12.53 -4.40 17.60
C ILE A 80 12.44 -2.87 17.74
N MET A 81 11.69 -2.20 16.85
CA MET A 81 11.44 -0.75 16.92
C MET A 81 10.67 -0.36 18.18
N GLN A 82 9.63 -1.12 18.52
CA GLN A 82 8.85 -0.94 19.74
C GLN A 82 9.72 -1.04 21.00
N ASN A 83 10.55 -2.07 21.10
CA ASN A 83 11.44 -2.27 22.26
C ASN A 83 12.50 -1.18 22.38
N ALA A 84 12.97 -0.67 21.23
CA ALA A 84 13.93 0.43 21.17
C ALA A 84 13.26 1.80 21.42
N LYS A 85 11.92 1.85 21.48
CA LYS A 85 11.12 3.09 21.64
C LYS A 85 11.43 4.13 20.56
N ILE A 86 11.56 3.70 19.32
CA ILE A 86 11.74 4.58 18.17
C ILE A 86 10.44 4.57 17.35
N PRO A 87 9.77 5.73 17.15
CA PRO A 87 8.57 5.80 16.34
C PRO A 87 8.84 5.33 14.92
N SER A 88 8.01 4.42 14.40
CA SER A 88 7.99 4.04 13.00
C SER A 88 6.68 4.47 12.34
N LEU A 89 6.77 5.00 11.14
CA LEU A 89 5.64 5.28 10.27
C LEU A 89 5.74 4.39 9.04
N GLU A 90 4.83 3.44 8.95
CA GLU A 90 4.81 2.43 7.90
C GLU A 90 3.90 2.90 6.75
N ILE A 91 4.43 2.94 5.52
CA ILE A 91 3.78 3.67 4.40
C ILE A 91 2.86 2.78 3.57
N SER A 92 3.12 1.47 3.47
CA SER A 92 2.35 0.55 2.61
C SER A 92 1.99 -0.76 3.29
N VAL A 93 2.14 -0.81 4.59
CA VAL A 93 1.85 -1.99 5.40
C VAL A 93 0.36 -2.06 5.72
N THR A 94 -0.35 -3.05 5.18
CA THR A 94 -1.82 -3.10 5.22
C THR A 94 -2.39 -4.31 5.96
N ALA A 95 -1.55 -5.28 6.38
CA ALA A 95 -1.99 -6.44 7.14
C ALA A 95 -2.60 -6.06 8.50
N GLU A 96 -3.40 -6.96 9.05
CA GLU A 96 -3.98 -6.87 10.39
C GLU A 96 -2.91 -7.05 11.48
N GLY A 97 -3.10 -6.39 12.63
CA GLY A 97 -2.25 -6.59 13.82
C GLY A 97 -0.91 -5.84 13.81
N ILE A 98 -0.65 -4.99 12.84
CA ILE A 98 0.64 -4.28 12.73
C ILE A 98 0.77 -3.18 13.79
N THR A 99 -0.16 -2.25 13.85
CA THR A 99 -0.13 -1.17 14.86
C THR A 99 -0.35 -1.69 16.28
N GLU A 100 -0.91 -2.88 16.43
CA GLU A 100 -1.10 -3.58 17.69
C GLU A 100 0.21 -4.15 18.27
N ILE A 101 1.31 -4.19 17.51
CA ILE A 101 2.65 -4.57 17.98
C ILE A 101 3.08 -3.65 19.13
N GLY A 102 2.74 -2.36 19.08
CA GLY A 102 3.02 -1.44 20.17
C GLY A 102 2.73 0.02 19.83
N ASP A 103 2.85 0.87 20.85
CA ASP A 103 2.49 2.28 20.79
C ASP A 103 3.49 3.17 20.04
N TYR A 104 4.62 2.63 19.61
CA TYR A 104 5.59 3.28 18.72
C TYR A 104 5.40 2.93 17.25
N ILE A 105 4.42 2.06 16.92
CA ILE A 105 4.16 1.62 15.55
C ILE A 105 2.94 2.35 15.00
N PHE A 106 3.12 3.07 13.91
CA PHE A 106 2.11 3.86 13.19
C PHE A 106 2.11 3.47 11.72
N ARG A 107 1.00 3.71 11.02
CA ARG A 107 0.95 3.59 9.55
C ARG A 107 0.06 4.66 8.94
N ASN A 108 0.46 5.18 7.78
CA ASN A 108 -0.41 6.03 6.98
C ASN A 108 -1.07 5.27 5.81
N SER A 109 -0.79 3.99 5.67
CA SER A 109 -1.47 3.10 4.72
C SER A 109 -2.76 2.54 5.31
N VAL A 110 -3.82 2.51 4.50
CA VAL A 110 -5.13 2.00 4.93
C VAL A 110 -5.08 0.48 5.09
N PRO A 111 -5.44 -0.06 6.27
CA PRO A 111 -5.46 -1.51 6.49
C PRO A 111 -6.46 -2.22 5.57
N GLU A 112 -6.15 -3.47 5.19
CA GLU A 112 -7.05 -4.27 4.34
C GLU A 112 -8.42 -4.48 4.98
N SER A 113 -8.51 -4.45 6.32
CA SER A 113 -9.78 -4.48 7.04
C SER A 113 -10.73 -3.31 6.73
N MET A 114 -10.19 -2.18 6.28
CA MET A 114 -10.95 -1.01 5.85
C MET A 114 -11.02 -0.89 4.33
N ASN A 115 -9.96 -1.27 3.63
CA ASN A 115 -9.83 -1.18 2.18
C ASN A 115 -10.74 -2.19 1.46
N ILE A 116 -10.62 -3.47 1.81
CA ILE A 116 -11.29 -4.57 1.11
C ILE A 116 -12.83 -4.50 1.17
N PRO A 117 -13.47 -4.21 2.32
CA PRO A 117 -14.93 -4.09 2.36
C PRO A 117 -15.45 -2.99 1.42
N GLN A 118 -14.71 -1.89 1.27
CA GLN A 118 -15.09 -0.83 0.34
C GLN A 118 -14.93 -1.26 -1.12
N THR A 119 -13.84 -1.96 -1.45
CA THR A 119 -13.60 -2.52 -2.79
C THR A 119 -14.73 -3.47 -3.16
N ALA A 120 -14.99 -4.49 -2.33
CA ALA A 120 -16.01 -5.51 -2.60
C ALA A 120 -17.42 -4.90 -2.75
N LYS A 121 -17.84 -4.05 -1.81
CA LYS A 121 -19.18 -3.43 -1.84
C LYS A 121 -19.37 -2.48 -3.02
N LYS A 122 -18.38 -1.65 -3.32
CA LYS A 122 -18.46 -0.70 -4.45
C LYS A 122 -18.49 -1.43 -5.79
N THR A 123 -17.65 -2.46 -5.97
CA THR A 123 -17.62 -3.26 -7.20
C THR A 123 -18.87 -4.12 -7.35
N HIS A 124 -19.40 -4.71 -6.26
CA HIS A 124 -20.67 -5.44 -6.30
C HIS A 124 -21.81 -4.55 -6.79
N ARG A 125 -21.93 -3.33 -6.27
CA ARG A 125 -22.96 -2.37 -6.75
C ARG A 125 -22.77 -1.98 -8.22
N LEU A 126 -21.53 -1.94 -8.70
CA LEU A 126 -21.19 -1.54 -10.06
C LEU A 126 -21.40 -2.67 -11.07
N LEU A 127 -21.04 -3.90 -10.70
CA LEU A 127 -20.95 -5.05 -11.61
C LEU A 127 -22.08 -6.06 -11.42
N GLY A 128 -22.71 -6.12 -10.24
CA GLY A 128 -23.84 -7.01 -9.97
C GLY A 128 -23.47 -8.50 -9.93
N TYR A 129 -22.23 -8.86 -9.58
CA TYR A 129 -21.80 -10.26 -9.54
C TYR A 129 -22.42 -11.02 -8.36
N GLU A 130 -22.77 -12.30 -8.58
CA GLU A 130 -23.37 -13.17 -7.58
C GLU A 130 -22.39 -14.26 -7.09
N THR A 131 -21.34 -14.53 -7.87
CA THR A 131 -20.35 -15.55 -7.58
C THR A 131 -18.93 -15.00 -7.69
N ALA A 132 -18.04 -15.47 -6.82
CA ALA A 132 -16.65 -15.08 -6.79
C ALA A 132 -15.71 -16.28 -6.56
N ALA A 133 -14.53 -16.26 -7.17
CA ALA A 133 -13.41 -17.11 -6.78
C ALA A 133 -12.27 -16.28 -6.22
N ILE A 134 -11.47 -16.84 -5.32
CA ILE A 134 -10.37 -16.16 -4.64
C ILE A 134 -9.06 -16.91 -4.93
N LEU A 135 -8.05 -16.18 -5.37
CA LEU A 135 -6.67 -16.67 -5.56
C LEU A 135 -5.72 -15.76 -4.75
N TYR A 136 -4.91 -16.31 -3.84
CA TYR A 136 -4.05 -15.48 -2.99
C TYR A 136 -2.72 -16.14 -2.63
N ALA A 137 -1.70 -15.30 -2.38
CA ALA A 137 -0.41 -15.76 -1.88
C ALA A 137 -0.53 -16.11 -0.38
N HIS A 138 -0.41 -17.40 -0.05
CA HIS A 138 -0.64 -17.91 1.31
C HIS A 138 0.51 -17.61 2.29
N ASP A 139 1.68 -17.25 1.80
CA ASP A 139 2.90 -16.95 2.58
C ASP A 139 3.14 -15.44 2.77
N ASN A 140 2.15 -14.60 2.43
CA ASN A 140 2.21 -13.14 2.56
C ASN A 140 1.10 -12.62 3.47
N GLU A 141 1.48 -11.95 4.56
CA GLU A 141 0.58 -11.47 5.60
C GLU A 141 -0.48 -10.48 5.10
N GLN A 142 -0.12 -9.61 4.12
CA GLN A 142 -1.06 -8.69 3.49
C GLN A 142 -2.15 -9.47 2.75
N HIS A 143 -1.75 -10.40 1.89
CA HIS A 143 -2.68 -11.13 1.01
C HIS A 143 -3.56 -12.11 1.80
N VAL A 144 -3.00 -12.73 2.86
CA VAL A 144 -3.79 -13.52 3.83
C VAL A 144 -4.83 -12.66 4.54
N THR A 145 -4.46 -11.43 4.93
CA THR A 145 -5.41 -10.48 5.52
C THR A 145 -6.47 -10.07 4.49
N ALA A 146 -6.06 -9.71 3.27
CA ALA A 146 -6.96 -9.25 2.22
C ALA A 146 -8.03 -10.32 1.87
N GLN A 147 -7.61 -11.57 1.62
CA GLN A 147 -8.54 -12.66 1.30
C GLN A 147 -9.54 -12.92 2.44
N LYS A 148 -9.11 -12.81 3.71
CA LYS A 148 -9.98 -12.94 4.89
C LYS A 148 -11.12 -11.92 4.85
N TYR A 149 -10.79 -10.66 4.56
CA TYR A 149 -11.78 -9.57 4.50
C TYR A 149 -12.62 -9.61 3.22
N PHE A 150 -12.07 -10.06 2.07
CA PHE A 150 -12.88 -10.36 0.89
C PHE A 150 -13.90 -11.43 1.20
N ARG A 151 -13.48 -12.60 1.72
CA ARG A 151 -14.39 -13.69 2.09
C ARG A 151 -15.51 -13.21 3.00
N LYS A 152 -15.15 -12.55 4.11
CA LYS A 152 -16.13 -12.03 5.06
C LYS A 152 -17.12 -11.08 4.41
N THR A 153 -16.64 -10.12 3.61
CA THR A 153 -17.51 -9.10 3.01
C THR A 153 -18.42 -9.70 1.94
N LEU A 154 -17.91 -10.62 1.13
CA LEU A 154 -18.72 -11.31 0.11
C LEU A 154 -19.84 -12.13 0.75
N GLU A 155 -19.55 -12.86 1.82
CA GLU A 155 -20.55 -13.62 2.59
C GLU A 155 -21.60 -12.70 3.20
N GLU A 156 -21.21 -11.55 3.77
CA GLU A 156 -22.13 -10.52 4.30
C GLU A 156 -23.03 -9.91 3.22
N GLU A 157 -22.54 -9.77 1.99
CA GLU A 157 -23.29 -9.25 0.83
C GLU A 157 -24.08 -10.35 0.10
N GLY A 158 -24.05 -11.60 0.59
CA GLY A 158 -24.79 -12.73 0.00
C GLY A 158 -24.16 -13.30 -1.27
N ILE A 159 -22.91 -12.98 -1.57
CA ILE A 159 -22.20 -13.44 -2.75
C ILE A 159 -21.58 -14.80 -2.47
N LYS A 160 -21.81 -15.77 -3.35
CA LYS A 160 -21.31 -17.13 -3.19
C LYS A 160 -19.84 -17.22 -3.61
N ILE A 161 -18.98 -17.67 -2.71
CA ILE A 161 -17.59 -18.05 -3.04
C ILE A 161 -17.62 -19.47 -3.59
N VAL A 162 -17.28 -19.60 -4.88
CA VAL A 162 -17.38 -20.89 -5.60
C VAL A 162 -16.05 -21.65 -5.61
N ASP A 163 -14.93 -20.95 -5.42
CA ASP A 163 -13.60 -21.59 -5.34
C ASP A 163 -12.61 -20.72 -4.56
N VAL A 164 -11.61 -21.35 -3.94
CA VAL A 164 -10.52 -20.67 -3.22
C VAL A 164 -9.22 -21.40 -3.45
N GLU A 165 -8.31 -20.75 -4.15
CA GLU A 165 -7.00 -21.28 -4.53
C GLU A 165 -5.87 -20.49 -3.90
N THR A 166 -4.72 -21.13 -3.74
CA THR A 166 -3.54 -20.52 -3.16
C THR A 166 -2.29 -20.77 -3.99
N PHE A 167 -1.31 -19.88 -3.82
CA PHE A 167 0.04 -20.04 -4.36
C PHE A 167 1.08 -19.49 -3.38
N GLY A 168 2.35 -19.86 -3.57
CA GLY A 168 3.47 -19.25 -2.85
C GLY A 168 4.00 -18.02 -3.60
N SER A 169 4.47 -17.00 -2.87
CA SER A 169 4.99 -15.75 -3.47
C SER A 169 6.21 -15.94 -4.39
N LYS A 170 6.82 -17.15 -4.38
CA LYS A 170 7.91 -17.52 -5.29
C LYS A 170 7.45 -18.34 -6.50
N ASP A 171 6.16 -18.67 -6.58
CA ASP A 171 5.62 -19.42 -7.68
C ASP A 171 5.61 -18.58 -8.96
N SER A 172 5.84 -19.23 -10.09
CA SER A 172 5.86 -18.60 -11.41
C SER A 172 4.81 -19.18 -12.36
N GLU A 173 4.12 -20.24 -11.94
CA GLU A 173 3.13 -20.98 -12.73
C GLU A 173 1.83 -21.10 -11.94
N TYR A 174 0.71 -20.80 -12.58
CA TYR A 174 -0.61 -20.68 -11.94
C TYR A 174 -1.71 -21.44 -12.68
N SER A 175 -1.34 -22.24 -13.70
CA SER A 175 -2.30 -22.91 -14.60
C SER A 175 -3.24 -23.86 -13.86
N ALA A 176 -2.75 -24.58 -12.85
CA ALA A 176 -3.58 -25.52 -12.08
C ALA A 176 -4.68 -24.79 -11.32
N GLN A 177 -4.33 -23.74 -10.58
CA GLN A 177 -5.28 -22.93 -9.81
C GLN A 177 -6.29 -22.26 -10.75
N LEU A 178 -5.82 -21.67 -11.86
CA LEU A 178 -6.69 -20.99 -12.82
C LEU A 178 -7.63 -21.95 -13.53
N THR A 179 -7.21 -23.21 -13.79
CA THR A 179 -8.09 -24.25 -14.34
C THR A 179 -9.23 -24.58 -13.37
N ASN A 180 -8.96 -24.69 -12.07
CA ASN A 180 -10.00 -24.92 -11.06
C ASN A 180 -10.99 -23.74 -11.00
N ILE A 181 -10.48 -22.53 -10.99
CA ILE A 181 -11.30 -21.30 -11.01
C ILE A 181 -12.15 -21.23 -12.28
N GLU A 182 -11.58 -21.53 -13.46
CA GLU A 182 -12.32 -21.55 -14.73
C GLU A 182 -13.48 -22.56 -14.70
N ASN A 183 -13.22 -23.76 -14.18
CA ASN A 183 -14.26 -24.80 -14.02
C ASN A 183 -15.36 -24.39 -13.05
N ALA A 184 -15.07 -23.61 -12.02
CA ALA A 184 -16.04 -23.09 -11.06
C ALA A 184 -16.90 -21.97 -11.63
N LYS A 185 -16.53 -21.35 -12.77
CA LYS A 185 -17.26 -20.31 -13.51
C LYS A 185 -17.72 -19.12 -12.64
N PRO A 186 -16.81 -18.46 -11.92
CA PRO A 186 -17.17 -17.27 -11.14
C PRO A 186 -17.51 -16.08 -12.05
N ASP A 187 -18.37 -15.17 -11.57
CA ASP A 187 -18.63 -13.88 -12.22
C ASP A 187 -17.43 -12.93 -12.08
N VAL A 188 -16.70 -13.04 -10.97
CA VAL A 188 -15.53 -12.20 -10.65
C VAL A 188 -14.42 -13.05 -10.03
N VAL A 189 -13.17 -12.71 -10.33
CA VAL A 189 -12.00 -13.33 -9.70
C VAL A 189 -11.32 -12.33 -8.79
N ILE A 190 -11.06 -12.73 -7.55
CA ILE A 190 -10.28 -11.95 -6.58
C ILE A 190 -8.85 -12.46 -6.60
N VAL A 191 -7.89 -11.55 -6.78
CA VAL A 191 -6.47 -11.88 -6.78
C VAL A 191 -5.76 -11.03 -5.73
N CYS A 192 -5.26 -11.68 -4.67
CA CYS A 192 -4.47 -11.01 -3.64
C CYS A 192 -2.99 -11.37 -3.85
N SER A 193 -2.24 -10.44 -4.43
CA SER A 193 -0.83 -10.60 -4.77
C SER A 193 -0.15 -9.25 -4.97
N TYR A 194 1.19 -9.26 -5.01
CA TYR A 194 1.91 -8.10 -5.54
C TYR A 194 1.78 -8.03 -7.07
N TYR A 195 2.18 -6.88 -7.64
CA TYR A 195 2.02 -6.63 -9.08
C TYR A 195 2.74 -7.65 -9.96
N GLN A 196 3.89 -8.20 -9.54
CA GLN A 196 4.65 -9.14 -10.36
C GLN A 196 3.92 -10.47 -10.58
N GLU A 197 3.38 -11.06 -9.52
CA GLU A 197 2.53 -12.24 -9.58
C GLU A 197 1.23 -11.90 -10.31
N GLY A 198 0.63 -10.74 -9.97
CA GLY A 198 -0.59 -10.23 -10.59
C GLY A 198 -0.49 -10.14 -12.10
N VAL A 199 0.61 -9.60 -12.64
CA VAL A 199 0.87 -9.54 -14.09
C VAL A 199 0.84 -10.94 -14.73
N ARG A 200 1.51 -11.92 -14.12
CA ARG A 200 1.58 -13.29 -14.63
C ARG A 200 0.21 -13.97 -14.58
N ILE A 201 -0.49 -13.81 -13.45
CA ILE A 201 -1.84 -14.36 -13.27
C ILE A 201 -2.80 -13.76 -14.29
N LEU A 202 -2.84 -12.44 -14.45
CA LEU A 202 -3.73 -11.75 -15.39
C LEU A 202 -3.45 -12.19 -16.84
N LYS A 203 -2.19 -12.20 -17.27
CA LYS A 203 -1.83 -12.67 -18.61
C LYS A 203 -2.28 -14.11 -18.83
N LYS A 204 -2.03 -14.99 -17.87
CA LYS A 204 -2.44 -16.40 -17.96
C LYS A 204 -3.95 -16.57 -18.00
N MET A 205 -4.70 -15.82 -17.19
CA MET A 205 -6.17 -15.80 -17.25
C MET A 205 -6.67 -15.46 -18.67
N ARG A 206 -6.14 -14.38 -19.27
CA ARG A 206 -6.57 -13.97 -20.62
C ARG A 206 -6.16 -14.95 -21.70
N GLU A 207 -4.98 -15.59 -21.60
CA GLU A 207 -4.55 -16.68 -22.48
C GLU A 207 -5.51 -17.89 -22.42
N MET A 208 -6.06 -18.19 -21.25
CA MET A 208 -7.07 -19.25 -21.05
C MET A 208 -8.48 -18.83 -21.46
N GLY A 209 -8.70 -17.59 -21.92
CA GLY A 209 -10.02 -17.07 -22.29
C GLY A 209 -10.87 -16.59 -21.11
N MET A 210 -10.32 -16.52 -19.91
CA MET A 210 -10.97 -16.02 -18.71
C MET A 210 -11.02 -14.48 -18.75
N ASN A 211 -12.17 -13.89 -19.04
CA ASN A 211 -12.36 -12.45 -19.21
C ASN A 211 -13.13 -11.78 -18.06
N GLN A 212 -13.36 -12.50 -16.96
CA GLN A 212 -14.02 -11.95 -15.78
C GLN A 212 -13.31 -10.70 -15.25
N PRO A 213 -14.05 -9.74 -14.67
CA PRO A 213 -13.45 -8.67 -13.87
C PRO A 213 -12.60 -9.25 -12.74
N VAL A 214 -11.52 -8.53 -12.38
CA VAL A 214 -10.63 -8.92 -11.29
C VAL A 214 -10.66 -7.86 -10.20
N LEU A 215 -10.81 -8.28 -8.95
CA LEU A 215 -10.65 -7.42 -7.78
C LEU A 215 -9.29 -7.70 -7.14
N GLY A 216 -8.50 -6.66 -6.98
CA GLY A 216 -7.20 -6.73 -6.32
C GLY A 216 -7.20 -6.15 -4.91
N ASP A 217 -6.20 -6.51 -4.13
CA ASP A 217 -5.85 -5.85 -2.87
C ASP A 217 -4.91 -4.64 -3.12
N ASN A 218 -4.38 -4.06 -2.05
CA ASN A 218 -3.48 -2.91 -2.17
C ASN A 218 -2.20 -3.22 -2.99
N GLY A 219 -1.79 -4.48 -3.09
CA GLY A 219 -0.65 -4.90 -3.91
C GLY A 219 -0.83 -4.67 -5.41
N PHE A 220 -2.07 -4.52 -5.87
CA PHE A 220 -2.34 -4.24 -7.29
C PHE A 220 -2.24 -2.74 -7.65
N VAL A 221 -2.18 -1.84 -6.67
CA VAL A 221 -2.21 -0.39 -6.93
C VAL A 221 -0.83 0.11 -7.41
N SER A 222 -0.24 -0.55 -8.38
CA SER A 222 1.00 -0.15 -9.03
C SER A 222 0.78 0.14 -10.51
N PRO A 223 1.30 1.25 -11.05
CA PRO A 223 1.25 1.51 -12.49
C PRO A 223 2.00 0.43 -13.29
N GLU A 224 2.97 -0.27 -12.68
CA GLU A 224 3.68 -1.38 -13.34
C GLU A 224 2.75 -2.56 -13.68
N LEU A 225 1.64 -2.73 -12.94
CA LEU A 225 0.64 -3.74 -13.28
C LEU A 225 0.10 -3.53 -14.70
N GLY A 226 -0.41 -2.33 -14.99
CA GLY A 226 -0.94 -1.98 -16.31
C GLY A 226 0.15 -1.89 -17.37
N LYS A 227 1.28 -1.27 -17.06
CA LYS A 227 2.42 -1.11 -17.98
C LYS A 227 2.96 -2.45 -18.50
N ILE A 228 3.03 -3.49 -17.64
CA ILE A 228 3.60 -4.79 -18.01
C ILE A 228 2.52 -5.76 -18.52
N ALA A 229 1.34 -5.76 -17.93
CA ALA A 229 0.25 -6.64 -18.34
C ALA A 229 -0.50 -6.12 -19.58
N GLY A 230 -0.47 -4.81 -19.84
CA GLY A 230 -1.22 -4.20 -20.96
C GLY A 230 -2.71 -4.50 -20.85
N ALA A 231 -3.34 -4.84 -21.96
CA ALA A 231 -4.77 -5.18 -22.01
C ALA A 231 -5.18 -6.36 -21.11
N ALA A 232 -4.25 -7.20 -20.67
CA ALA A 232 -4.57 -8.27 -19.72
C ALA A 232 -5.00 -7.72 -18.35
N ALA A 233 -4.63 -6.49 -18.00
CA ALA A 233 -5.03 -5.82 -16.77
C ALA A 233 -6.34 -5.03 -16.88
N ASP A 234 -6.97 -4.95 -18.05
CA ASP A 234 -8.25 -4.28 -18.19
C ASP A 234 -9.32 -4.94 -17.34
N ASN A 235 -10.23 -4.12 -16.78
CA ASN A 235 -11.24 -4.54 -15.82
C ASN A 235 -10.68 -5.09 -14.49
N VAL A 236 -9.47 -4.67 -14.08
CA VAL A 236 -8.99 -4.81 -12.71
C VAL A 236 -9.51 -3.65 -11.89
N TYR A 237 -10.07 -3.95 -10.70
CA TYR A 237 -10.61 -2.99 -9.75
C TYR A 237 -9.87 -3.06 -8.43
N VAL A 238 -9.50 -1.90 -7.89
CA VAL A 238 -8.82 -1.77 -6.58
C VAL A 238 -9.30 -0.50 -5.88
N SER A 239 -9.29 -0.47 -4.56
CA SER A 239 -9.42 0.80 -3.83
C SER A 239 -8.05 1.36 -3.49
N SER A 240 -7.93 2.69 -3.53
CA SER A 240 -6.71 3.42 -3.23
C SER A 240 -7.02 4.62 -2.34
N MET A 241 -6.10 4.96 -1.45
CA MET A 241 -6.19 6.19 -0.66
C MET A 241 -5.83 7.43 -1.47
N TRP A 242 -5.28 7.27 -2.66
CA TRP A 242 -4.82 8.35 -3.52
C TRP A 242 -5.14 8.12 -4.99
N SER A 243 -5.34 9.21 -5.69
CA SER A 243 -5.46 9.24 -7.16
C SER A 243 -4.89 10.57 -7.67
N ALA A 244 -4.15 10.54 -8.77
CA ALA A 244 -3.65 11.75 -9.44
C ALA A 244 -4.80 12.68 -9.91
N ALA A 245 -6.00 12.15 -10.08
CA ALA A 245 -7.20 12.89 -10.44
C ALA A 245 -7.91 13.57 -9.24
N ARG A 246 -7.36 13.47 -8.03
CA ARG A 246 -7.92 14.16 -6.85
C ARG A 246 -7.86 15.68 -7.05
N ASP A 247 -9.01 16.35 -6.95
CA ASP A 247 -9.16 17.77 -7.25
C ASP A 247 -8.84 18.64 -6.01
N THR A 248 -7.58 18.59 -5.55
CA THR A 248 -7.05 19.51 -4.53
C THR A 248 -5.81 20.23 -5.03
N ALA A 249 -5.59 21.46 -4.57
CA ALA A 249 -4.39 22.21 -4.94
C ALA A 249 -3.10 21.47 -4.54
N ALA A 250 -3.08 20.84 -3.35
CA ALA A 250 -1.94 20.07 -2.88
C ALA A 250 -1.61 18.90 -3.82
N THR A 251 -2.61 18.10 -4.23
CA THR A 251 -2.40 16.97 -5.14
C THR A 251 -1.92 17.45 -6.51
N LYS A 252 -2.54 18.49 -7.07
CA LYS A 252 -2.14 19.04 -8.37
C LYS A 252 -0.68 19.52 -8.36
N THR A 253 -0.30 20.32 -7.37
CA THR A 253 1.07 20.82 -7.24
C THR A 253 2.07 19.67 -7.06
N PHE A 254 1.73 18.66 -6.24
CA PHE A 254 2.57 17.48 -6.07
C PHE A 254 2.76 16.72 -7.38
N VAL A 255 1.69 16.45 -8.13
CA VAL A 255 1.76 15.74 -9.42
C VAL A 255 2.62 16.50 -10.43
N GLU A 256 2.44 17.83 -10.54
CA GLU A 256 3.23 18.68 -11.45
C GLU A 256 4.73 18.65 -11.10
N ASN A 257 5.05 18.90 -9.83
CA ASN A 257 6.43 18.95 -9.35
C ASN A 257 7.12 17.59 -9.44
N TYR A 258 6.41 16.51 -9.07
CA TYR A 258 6.92 15.15 -9.15
C TYR A 258 7.20 14.75 -10.60
N THR A 259 6.23 15.00 -11.50
CA THR A 259 6.38 14.68 -12.93
C THR A 259 7.53 15.48 -13.56
N LYS A 260 7.66 16.77 -13.21
CA LYS A 260 8.78 17.59 -13.67
C LYS A 260 10.13 17.05 -13.18
N LYS A 261 10.20 16.53 -11.96
CA LYS A 261 11.43 16.05 -11.35
C LYS A 261 11.84 14.68 -11.87
N TYR A 262 10.89 13.74 -11.96
CA TYR A 262 11.18 12.33 -12.24
C TYR A 262 10.80 11.86 -13.66
N GLY A 263 10.10 12.70 -14.44
CA GLY A 263 9.74 12.40 -15.83
C GLY A 263 8.54 11.44 -15.99
N HIS A 264 7.87 11.08 -14.90
CA HIS A 264 6.66 10.23 -14.89
C HIS A 264 5.70 10.67 -13.78
N ALA A 265 4.44 10.26 -13.87
CA ALA A 265 3.44 10.58 -12.86
C ALA A 265 3.72 9.82 -11.55
N PRO A 266 3.40 10.42 -10.37
CA PRO A 266 3.47 9.72 -9.10
C PRO A 266 2.34 8.68 -8.99
N ASP A 267 2.55 7.68 -8.14
CA ASP A 267 1.55 6.74 -7.70
C ASP A 267 1.17 6.94 -6.22
N GLN A 268 0.31 6.06 -5.67
CA GLN A 268 -0.07 6.17 -4.26
C GLN A 268 1.11 5.96 -3.31
N PHE A 269 2.12 5.16 -3.69
CA PHE A 269 3.27 4.86 -2.82
C PHE A 269 4.17 6.09 -2.70
N ALA A 270 4.41 6.79 -3.80
CA ALA A 270 5.12 8.08 -3.79
C ALA A 270 4.36 9.15 -2.99
N ALA A 271 3.04 9.25 -3.18
CA ALA A 271 2.21 10.23 -2.49
C ALA A 271 2.16 9.97 -0.98
N ALA A 272 1.93 8.71 -0.56
CA ALA A 272 1.92 8.34 0.85
C ALA A 272 3.29 8.53 1.53
N ALA A 273 4.38 8.25 0.81
CA ALA A 273 5.73 8.43 1.28
C ALA A 273 6.08 9.91 1.44
N TYR A 274 5.68 10.75 0.50
CA TYR A 274 5.81 12.20 0.57
C TYR A 274 5.09 12.77 1.81
N ASP A 275 3.81 12.42 1.99
CA ASP A 275 3.04 12.81 3.17
C ASP A 275 3.67 12.27 4.47
N GLY A 276 4.20 11.04 4.45
CA GLY A 276 4.84 10.42 5.60
C GLY A 276 6.03 11.22 6.14
N VAL A 277 6.83 11.85 5.26
CA VAL A 277 7.93 12.74 5.69
C VAL A 277 7.37 13.99 6.37
N TYR A 278 6.35 14.62 5.80
CA TYR A 278 5.72 15.81 6.40
C TYR A 278 5.03 15.48 7.72
N MET A 279 4.39 14.31 7.83
CA MET A 279 3.80 13.84 9.09
C MET A 279 4.86 13.61 10.17
N ALA A 280 5.98 12.97 9.82
CA ALA A 280 7.10 12.79 10.75
C ALA A 280 7.70 14.13 11.20
N MET A 281 7.85 15.08 10.28
CA MET A 281 8.36 16.42 10.59
C MET A 281 7.39 17.21 11.48
N ASP A 282 6.08 17.17 11.20
CA ASP A 282 5.06 17.79 12.05
C ASP A 282 5.12 17.24 13.48
N ALA A 283 5.26 15.93 13.64
CA ALA A 283 5.41 15.30 14.95
C ALA A 283 6.69 15.78 15.68
N VAL A 284 7.82 15.86 14.99
CA VAL A 284 9.10 16.36 15.54
C VAL A 284 8.97 17.84 15.97
N GLN A 285 8.35 18.68 15.14
CA GLN A 285 8.14 20.09 15.46
C GLN A 285 7.24 20.26 16.67
N ARG A 286 6.11 19.55 16.75
CA ARG A 286 5.18 19.61 17.91
C ARG A 286 5.80 19.03 19.17
N ALA A 287 6.67 18.01 19.05
CA ALA A 287 7.43 17.45 20.17
C ALA A 287 8.46 18.45 20.75
N GLY A 288 8.87 19.46 19.96
CA GLY A 288 9.93 20.40 20.34
C GLY A 288 11.28 19.71 20.60
N SER A 289 11.49 18.54 20.03
CA SER A 289 12.70 17.73 20.24
C SER A 289 12.99 16.85 19.03
N VAL A 290 14.25 16.74 18.65
CA VAL A 290 14.75 15.81 17.63
C VAL A 290 15.34 14.53 18.21
N THR A 291 15.39 14.40 19.54
CA THR A 291 16.03 13.27 20.24
C THR A 291 15.12 12.57 21.25
N ASP A 292 14.08 13.23 21.75
CA ASP A 292 13.11 12.62 22.66
C ASP A 292 12.04 11.86 21.84
N THR A 293 12.34 10.60 21.54
CA THR A 293 11.48 9.73 20.75
C THR A 293 10.11 9.48 21.38
N ARG A 294 9.98 9.60 22.72
CA ARG A 294 8.69 9.49 23.41
C ARG A 294 7.81 10.70 23.09
N LYS A 295 8.34 11.92 23.17
CA LYS A 295 7.58 13.13 22.79
C LYS A 295 7.18 13.10 21.32
N ILE A 296 8.06 12.62 20.45
CA ILE A 296 7.76 12.47 19.01
C ILE A 296 6.64 11.47 18.82
N ARG A 297 6.67 10.32 19.50
CA ARG A 297 5.60 9.30 19.48
C ARG A 297 4.28 9.91 19.95
N ASP A 298 4.27 10.65 21.08
CA ASP A 298 3.06 11.26 21.63
C ASP A 298 2.47 12.29 20.65
N ALA A 299 3.31 13.16 20.09
CA ALA A 299 2.90 14.12 19.06
C ALA A 299 2.36 13.45 17.78
N MET A 300 2.95 12.31 17.38
CA MET A 300 2.44 11.54 16.24
C MET A 300 1.07 10.94 16.55
N ALA A 301 0.88 10.35 17.74
CA ALA A 301 -0.39 9.75 18.17
C ALA A 301 -1.55 10.75 18.25
N GLU A 302 -1.23 12.02 18.56
CA GLU A 302 -2.22 13.12 18.65
C GLU A 302 -2.52 13.78 17.30
N MET A 303 -1.94 13.30 16.20
CA MET A 303 -2.12 13.92 14.88
C MET A 303 -3.57 13.83 14.42
N LYS A 304 -4.17 14.99 14.16
CA LYS A 304 -5.54 15.13 13.63
C LYS A 304 -5.59 16.23 12.57
N GLY A 305 -6.33 15.96 11.50
CA GLY A 305 -6.56 16.97 10.46
C GLY A 305 -5.30 17.36 9.68
N PHE A 306 -4.31 16.48 9.59
CA PHE A 306 -3.14 16.72 8.74
C PHE A 306 -3.58 16.77 7.28
N ASN A 307 -3.27 17.88 6.59
CA ASN A 307 -3.63 18.07 5.18
C ASN A 307 -2.42 17.75 4.29
N GLY A 308 -2.46 16.55 3.70
CA GLY A 308 -1.44 16.07 2.78
C GLY A 308 -1.92 16.01 1.33
N VAL A 309 -1.08 15.46 0.47
CA VAL A 309 -1.41 15.20 -0.95
C VAL A 309 -2.36 14.00 -1.10
N CYS A 310 -2.41 13.13 -0.08
CA CYS A 310 -3.38 12.04 0.01
C CYS A 310 -4.74 12.48 0.58
N GLY A 311 -4.89 13.74 0.97
CA GLY A 311 -6.08 14.32 1.58
C GLY A 311 -5.90 14.64 3.07
N THR A 312 -7.02 14.81 3.77
CA THR A 312 -7.00 15.07 5.22
C THR A 312 -6.85 13.76 5.97
N PHE A 313 -5.88 13.72 6.86
CA PHE A 313 -5.45 12.53 7.58
C PHE A 313 -5.56 12.69 9.09
N SER A 314 -6.00 11.66 9.77
CA SER A 314 -5.96 11.54 11.23
C SER A 314 -5.63 10.12 11.62
N PHE A 315 -5.02 9.92 12.79
CA PHE A 315 -4.92 8.59 13.37
C PHE A 315 -6.16 8.27 14.23
N ASP A 316 -6.64 7.04 14.13
CA ASP A 316 -7.61 6.48 15.09
C ASP A 316 -6.92 6.03 16.40
N ALA A 317 -7.71 5.45 17.31
CA ALA A 317 -7.20 4.95 18.58
C ALA A 317 -6.19 3.80 18.44
N LYS A 318 -6.18 3.11 17.29
CA LYS A 318 -5.23 2.05 16.95
C LYS A 318 -4.01 2.55 16.18
N ARG A 319 -3.92 3.85 15.91
CA ARG A 319 -2.87 4.49 15.08
C ARG A 319 -2.94 4.07 13.60
N ASP A 320 -4.15 3.68 13.17
CA ASP A 320 -4.50 3.47 11.78
C ASP A 320 -5.05 4.75 11.15
N PRO A 321 -4.91 4.94 9.84
CA PRO A 321 -5.38 6.14 9.17
C PRO A 321 -6.90 6.17 9.02
N VAL A 322 -7.46 7.35 9.23
CA VAL A 322 -8.83 7.69 8.81
C VAL A 322 -8.72 8.57 7.58
N VAL A 323 -9.04 8.01 6.42
CA VAL A 323 -8.94 8.67 5.11
C VAL A 323 -9.95 8.09 4.13
N ASP A 324 -10.41 8.91 3.18
CA ASP A 324 -11.34 8.48 2.14
C ASP A 324 -10.63 7.66 1.05
N LEU A 325 -11.31 6.60 0.57
CA LEU A 325 -10.83 5.72 -0.49
C LEU A 325 -11.57 5.98 -1.81
N VAL A 326 -10.81 5.95 -2.90
CA VAL A 326 -11.33 5.97 -4.26
C VAL A 326 -11.30 4.56 -4.85
N LEU A 327 -12.37 4.14 -5.51
CA LEU A 327 -12.36 2.93 -6.33
C LEU A 327 -11.73 3.27 -7.68
N LEU A 328 -10.73 2.51 -8.06
CA LEU A 328 -10.02 2.62 -9.33
C LEU A 328 -10.35 1.42 -10.21
N LYS A 329 -10.39 1.65 -11.53
CA LYS A 329 -10.48 0.62 -12.56
C LYS A 329 -9.29 0.77 -13.51
N MET A 330 -8.71 -0.33 -13.92
CA MET A 330 -7.66 -0.36 -14.95
C MET A 330 -8.31 -0.34 -16.33
N GLU A 331 -7.94 0.62 -17.14
CA GLU A 331 -8.34 0.77 -18.56
C GLU A 331 -7.11 1.21 -19.36
N ASP A 332 -6.81 0.52 -20.45
CA ASP A 332 -5.66 0.82 -21.32
C ASP A 332 -4.33 0.97 -20.56
N GLY A 333 -4.12 0.14 -19.54
CA GLY A 333 -2.91 0.12 -18.71
C GLY A 333 -2.82 1.25 -17.67
N VAL A 334 -3.88 2.04 -17.46
CA VAL A 334 -3.91 3.15 -16.49
C VAL A 334 -5.07 3.00 -15.51
N PHE A 335 -4.81 3.30 -14.24
CA PHE A 335 -5.87 3.35 -13.23
C PHE A 335 -6.67 4.66 -13.33
N LEU A 336 -7.97 4.54 -13.58
CA LEU A 336 -8.93 5.64 -13.61
C LEU A 336 -9.94 5.48 -12.46
N ALA A 337 -10.55 6.57 -12.01
CA ALA A 337 -11.60 6.50 -10.99
C ALA A 337 -12.81 5.76 -11.55
N ALA A 338 -13.21 4.64 -10.95
CA ALA A 338 -14.37 3.87 -11.36
C ALA A 338 -15.67 4.65 -11.07
N GLY A 339 -16.60 4.66 -12.04
CA GLY A 339 -17.90 5.34 -11.90
C GLY A 339 -17.92 6.82 -12.29
N LYS A 340 -16.82 7.43 -12.68
CA LYS A 340 -16.85 8.67 -13.49
C LYS A 340 -16.91 8.26 -14.95
N GLN A 341 -18.07 8.42 -15.56
CA GLN A 341 -18.12 8.39 -17.03
C GLN A 341 -17.16 9.46 -17.55
N SER A 342 -16.25 9.07 -18.45
CA SER A 342 -15.50 10.00 -19.27
C SER A 342 -16.50 10.91 -19.98
N SER A 343 -16.52 12.17 -19.55
CA SER A 343 -17.30 13.23 -20.19
C SER A 343 -16.67 13.62 -21.53
#